data_bc1eea9ed29bad081557cd1b23238bfd
#
_entry.id   bc1eea9ed29bad081557cd1b23238bfd
#
_cell.length_a   1.000
_cell.length_b   1.000
_cell.length_c   1.000
_cell.angle_alpha   90.00
_cell.angle_beta   90.00
_cell.angle_gamma   90.00
#
_symmetry.space_group_name_H-M   'P 1'
#
loop_
_entity.id
_entity.type
_entity.pdbx_description
1 polymer ?
#
loop_
_entity_poly.entity_id
_entity_poly.type
_entity_poly.pdbx_seq_one_letter_code
_entity_poly.pdbx_strand_id
1 'polypeptide(L)'
;MDLHRFGATRRDVPVIGQGTWYQEEDDPATALAALRRGLSLGMTHIDTAEMYGSGAAERIVGQAIAGRRDDVFLVSKVLPQHASRDAAVAACEASLARLGTDRLDC
;
A
#
# COMPACT_ATOMS: atom_id res chain seq x y z
N MET A 1 -9.15 16.67 6.25
CA MET A 1 -8.23 16.64 5.08
C MET A 1 -9.07 16.67 3.80
N ASP A 2 -8.64 17.45 2.83
CA ASP A 2 -9.34 17.55 1.54
C ASP A 2 -9.23 16.25 0.77
N LEU A 3 -10.29 15.94 0.02
CA LEU A 3 -10.38 14.74 -0.82
C LEU A 3 -10.49 15.12 -2.28
N HIS A 4 -9.90 14.32 -3.15
CA HIS A 4 -10.02 14.43 -4.60
C HIS A 4 -10.44 13.11 -5.23
N ARG A 5 -11.24 13.19 -6.29
CA ARG A 5 -11.64 12.03 -7.07
C ARG A 5 -10.42 11.41 -7.75
N PHE A 6 -10.17 10.14 -7.52
CA PHE A 6 -9.06 9.40 -8.16
C PHE A 6 -9.52 8.80 -9.50
N GLY A 7 -9.36 9.60 -10.56
CA GLY A 7 -9.66 9.16 -11.92
C GLY A 7 -11.03 8.52 -12.08
N ALA A 8 -11.09 7.42 -12.83
CA ALA A 8 -12.31 6.67 -13.11
C ALA A 8 -12.73 5.71 -11.99
N THR A 9 -11.96 5.59 -10.91
CA THR A 9 -12.23 4.64 -9.80
C THR A 9 -13.47 4.97 -9.01
N ARG A 10 -13.98 6.20 -9.13
CA ARG A 10 -15.08 6.77 -8.32
C ARG A 10 -14.77 6.80 -6.81
N ARG A 11 -13.50 6.59 -6.43
CA ARG A 11 -13.04 6.73 -5.05
C ARG A 11 -12.53 8.14 -4.81
N ASP A 12 -12.88 8.71 -3.69
CA ASP A 12 -12.28 9.96 -3.21
C ASP A 12 -11.11 9.60 -2.31
N VAL A 13 -9.95 10.21 -2.59
CA VAL A 13 -8.70 9.95 -1.86
C VAL A 13 -8.21 11.25 -1.23
N PRO A 14 -7.52 11.17 -0.08
CA PRO A 14 -6.94 12.37 0.53
C PRO A 14 -5.85 12.95 -0.37
N VAL A 15 -5.74 14.27 -0.34
CA VAL A 15 -4.73 15.01 -1.12
C VAL A 15 -3.29 14.72 -0.68
N ILE A 16 -3.13 14.21 0.54
CA ILE A 16 -1.84 13.76 1.08
C ILE A 16 -1.93 12.27 1.38
N GLY A 17 -1.05 11.50 0.75
CA GLY A 17 -0.90 10.05 0.97
C GLY A 17 0.38 9.72 1.72
N GLN A 18 0.55 8.45 2.02
CA GLN A 18 1.72 7.88 2.68
C GLN A 18 2.51 7.02 1.69
N GLY A 19 3.74 7.45 1.35
CA GLY A 19 4.69 6.63 0.60
C GLY A 19 5.49 5.74 1.55
N THR A 20 5.91 4.57 1.07
CA THR A 20 6.58 3.58 1.92
C THR A 20 7.98 3.18 1.43
N TRP A 21 8.54 3.92 0.48
CA TRP A 21 9.88 3.66 0.00
C TRP A 21 10.93 3.89 1.11
N TYR A 22 11.82 2.95 1.31
CA TYR A 22 12.83 2.88 2.38
C TYR A 22 12.27 2.74 3.81
N GLN A 23 10.97 2.56 3.97
CA GLN A 23 10.38 2.42 5.29
C GLN A 23 10.82 1.13 6.00
N GLU A 24 11.21 0.11 5.24
CA GLU A 24 11.75 -1.15 5.75
C GLU A 24 13.15 -1.00 6.39
N GLU A 25 13.83 0.12 6.17
CA GLU A 25 15.13 0.43 6.79
C GLU A 25 14.98 0.98 8.22
N ASP A 26 13.78 1.44 8.56
CA ASP A 26 13.45 1.88 9.90
C ASP A 26 13.21 0.69 10.84
N ASP A 27 13.20 0.96 12.15
CA ASP A 27 12.70 0.00 13.11
C ASP A 27 11.25 -0.37 12.77
N PRO A 28 10.91 -1.67 12.62
CA PRO A 28 9.58 -2.08 12.18
C PRO A 28 8.43 -1.54 13.04
N ALA A 29 8.62 -1.45 14.36
CA ALA A 29 7.61 -0.92 15.26
C ALA A 29 7.40 0.58 15.03
N THR A 30 8.46 1.33 14.76
CA THR A 30 8.42 2.76 14.44
C THR A 30 7.73 2.99 13.11
N ALA A 31 8.09 2.24 12.07
CA ALA A 31 7.46 2.32 10.75
C ALA A 31 5.96 2.02 10.83
N LEU A 32 5.59 0.97 11.54
CA LEU A 32 4.19 0.59 11.77
C LEU A 32 3.41 1.68 12.51
N ALA A 33 4.01 2.26 13.58
CA ALA A 33 3.38 3.33 14.34
C ALA A 33 3.18 4.60 13.49
N ALA A 34 4.15 4.94 12.63
CA ALA A 34 4.05 6.08 11.72
C ALA A 34 2.90 5.91 10.73
N LEU A 35 2.78 4.74 10.07
CA LEU A 35 1.67 4.45 9.17
C LEU A 35 0.31 4.53 9.86
N ARG A 36 0.19 3.94 11.03
CA ARG A 36 -1.05 3.99 11.83
C ARG A 36 -1.40 5.41 12.25
N ARG A 37 -0.40 6.21 12.59
CA ARG A 37 -0.60 7.63 12.91
C ARG A 37 -1.09 8.40 11.68
N GLY A 38 -0.49 8.18 10.52
CA GLY A 38 -0.95 8.76 9.25
C GLY A 38 -2.40 8.41 8.95
N LEU A 39 -2.78 7.14 9.11
CA LEU A 39 -4.17 6.69 8.94
C LEU A 39 -5.13 7.43 9.90
N SER A 40 -4.73 7.60 11.16
CA SER A 40 -5.56 8.31 12.15
C SER A 40 -5.73 9.80 11.87
N LEU A 41 -4.83 10.38 11.06
CA LEU A 41 -4.87 11.77 10.59
C LEU A 41 -5.63 11.94 9.26
N GLY A 42 -6.16 10.83 8.70
CA GLY A 42 -6.90 10.84 7.45
C GLY A 42 -6.03 10.63 6.20
N MET A 43 -4.74 10.29 6.35
CA MET A 43 -3.87 9.94 5.21
C MET A 43 -4.12 8.49 4.79
N THR A 44 -5.32 8.23 4.27
CA THR A 44 -5.80 6.88 3.95
C THR A 44 -5.38 6.37 2.57
N HIS A 45 -4.65 7.17 1.80
CA HIS A 45 -4.01 6.74 0.56
C HIS A 45 -2.59 6.25 0.88
N ILE A 46 -2.33 4.96 0.67
CA ILE A 46 -1.02 4.35 0.91
C ILE A 46 -0.44 3.83 -0.41
N ASP A 47 0.78 4.25 -0.71
CA ASP A 47 1.55 3.83 -1.89
C ASP A 47 2.73 2.95 -1.46
N THR A 48 2.76 1.74 -1.97
CA THR A 48 3.83 0.77 -1.74
C THR A 48 4.25 0.10 -3.06
N ALA A 49 5.15 -0.87 -3.02
CA ALA A 49 5.57 -1.64 -4.17
C ALA A 49 6.20 -2.99 -3.75
N GLU A 50 6.12 -4.00 -4.61
CA GLU A 50 6.79 -5.28 -4.38
C GLU A 50 8.32 -5.14 -4.26
N MET A 51 8.91 -4.15 -4.95
CA MET A 51 10.35 -3.92 -4.89
C MET A 51 10.83 -3.26 -3.60
N TYR A 52 9.96 -2.58 -2.86
CA TYR A 52 10.37 -1.86 -1.65
C TYR A 52 10.77 -2.84 -0.55
N GLY A 53 12.08 -2.89 -0.26
CA GLY A 53 12.66 -3.86 0.65
C GLY A 53 12.37 -5.31 0.26
N SER A 54 12.25 -5.62 -1.03
CA SER A 54 11.90 -6.96 -1.53
C SER A 54 10.62 -7.53 -0.89
N GLY A 55 9.61 -6.69 -0.75
CA GLY A 55 8.32 -7.04 -0.15
C GLY A 55 8.19 -6.73 1.34
N ALA A 56 9.24 -6.27 2.01
CA ALA A 56 9.19 -5.94 3.43
C ALA A 56 8.25 -4.76 3.71
N ALA A 57 8.27 -3.73 2.85
CA ALA A 57 7.38 -2.59 2.98
C ALA A 57 5.89 -3.01 2.89
N GLU A 58 5.55 -3.88 1.95
CA GLU A 58 4.19 -4.41 1.83
C GLU A 58 3.74 -5.16 3.09
N ARG A 59 4.64 -5.92 3.75
CA ARG A 59 4.31 -6.59 5.02
C ARG A 59 4.02 -5.62 6.15
N ILE A 60 4.79 -4.54 6.24
CA ILE A 60 4.54 -3.47 7.23
C ILE A 60 3.21 -2.79 6.96
N VAL A 61 2.93 -2.46 5.70
CA VAL A 61 1.63 -1.89 5.30
C VAL A 61 0.49 -2.84 5.65
N GLY A 62 0.62 -4.13 5.37
CA GLY A 62 -0.37 -5.14 5.71
C GLY A 62 -0.72 -5.14 7.19
N GLN A 63 0.29 -5.03 8.07
CA GLN A 63 0.06 -4.91 9.51
C GLN A 63 -0.63 -3.58 9.89
N ALA A 64 -0.30 -2.50 9.21
CA ALA A 64 -0.88 -1.18 9.49
C ALA A 64 -2.38 -1.12 9.16
N ILE A 65 -2.79 -1.74 8.04
CA ILE A 65 -4.16 -1.70 7.53
C ILE A 65 -5.06 -2.83 8.06
N ALA A 66 -4.50 -3.75 8.85
CA ALA A 66 -5.28 -4.86 9.42
C ALA A 66 -6.49 -4.34 10.21
N GLY A 67 -7.68 -4.84 9.86
CA GLY A 67 -8.94 -4.39 10.45
C GLY A 67 -9.47 -3.04 9.90
N ARG A 68 -8.77 -2.41 8.96
CA ARG A 68 -9.14 -1.10 8.38
C ARG A 68 -9.06 -1.07 6.85
N ARG A 69 -9.02 -2.23 6.20
CA ARG A 69 -8.80 -2.30 4.73
C ARG A 69 -9.79 -1.47 3.93
N ASP A 70 -11.05 -1.41 4.36
CA ASP A 70 -12.10 -0.68 3.65
C ASP A 70 -11.94 0.84 3.73
N ASP A 71 -11.21 1.35 4.73
CA ASP A 71 -10.92 2.77 4.87
C ASP A 71 -9.76 3.23 3.99
N VAL A 72 -8.98 2.30 3.42
CA VAL A 72 -7.71 2.60 2.75
C VAL A 72 -7.84 2.50 1.24
N PHE A 73 -7.28 3.49 0.54
CA PHE A 73 -6.98 3.41 -0.88
C PHE A 73 -5.54 2.92 -1.03
N LEU A 74 -5.39 1.65 -1.46
CA LEU A 74 -4.11 0.93 -1.46
C LEU A 74 -3.56 0.78 -2.87
N VAL A 75 -2.35 1.29 -3.06
CA VAL A 75 -1.61 1.23 -4.34
C VAL A 75 -0.36 0.38 -4.16
N SER A 76 -0.11 -0.54 -5.10
CA SER A 76 1.18 -1.22 -5.22
C SER A 76 1.64 -1.22 -6.67
N LYS A 77 2.84 -1.73 -6.92
CA LYS A 77 3.49 -1.70 -8.23
C LYS A 77 4.17 -3.02 -8.52
N VAL A 78 4.12 -3.42 -9.80
CA VAL A 78 4.81 -4.60 -10.31
C VAL A 78 6.23 -4.21 -10.76
N LEU A 79 7.22 -5.05 -10.49
CA LEU A 79 8.56 -4.89 -11.04
C LEU A 79 8.56 -4.99 -12.57
N PRO A 80 9.40 -4.23 -13.29
CA PRO A 80 9.46 -4.30 -14.76
C PRO A 80 9.67 -5.71 -15.30
N GLN A 81 10.52 -6.52 -14.67
CA GLN A 81 10.76 -7.92 -15.07
C GLN A 81 9.57 -8.85 -14.85
N HIS A 82 8.59 -8.45 -14.05
CA HIS A 82 7.33 -9.17 -13.85
C HIS A 82 6.17 -8.64 -14.71
N ALA A 83 6.42 -7.66 -15.57
CA ALA A 83 5.38 -7.00 -16.38
C ALA A 83 5.00 -7.81 -17.65
N SER A 84 4.95 -9.12 -17.56
CA SER A 84 4.34 -10.00 -18.56
C SER A 84 2.96 -10.45 -18.08
N ARG A 85 2.16 -10.99 -18.99
CA ARG A 85 0.78 -11.38 -18.68
C ARG A 85 0.69 -12.31 -17.47
N ASP A 86 1.47 -13.38 -17.46
CA ASP A 86 1.38 -14.39 -16.39
C ASP A 86 2.18 -13.97 -15.14
N ALA A 87 3.33 -13.34 -15.35
CA ALA A 87 4.15 -12.88 -14.22
C ALA A 87 3.49 -11.73 -13.44
N ALA A 88 2.75 -10.84 -14.09
CA ALA A 88 2.04 -9.77 -13.43
C ALA A 88 0.93 -10.31 -12.51
N VAL A 89 0.22 -11.34 -12.94
CA VAL A 89 -0.80 -12.00 -12.10
C VAL A 89 -0.14 -12.61 -10.85
N ALA A 90 0.93 -13.39 -11.04
CA ALA A 90 1.66 -14.01 -9.93
C ALA A 90 2.25 -12.96 -8.97
N ALA A 91 2.79 -11.86 -9.49
CA ALA A 91 3.32 -10.76 -8.69
C ALA A 91 2.20 -10.07 -7.88
N CYS A 92 1.04 -9.85 -8.48
CA CYS A 92 -0.12 -9.28 -7.79
C CYS A 92 -0.59 -10.19 -6.65
N GLU A 93 -0.73 -11.47 -6.90
CA GLU A 93 -1.11 -12.45 -5.87
C GLU A 93 -0.11 -12.49 -4.72
N ALA A 94 1.19 -12.42 -5.02
CA ALA A 94 2.23 -12.35 -4.00
C ALA A 94 2.16 -11.05 -3.17
N SER A 95 1.89 -9.91 -3.81
CA SER A 95 1.65 -8.64 -3.11
C SER A 95 0.43 -8.71 -2.20
N LEU A 96 -0.69 -9.26 -2.68
CA LEU A 96 -1.90 -9.46 -1.87
C LEU A 96 -1.62 -10.33 -0.62
N ALA A 97 -0.83 -11.38 -0.77
CA ALA A 97 -0.44 -12.24 0.34
C ALA A 97 0.39 -11.49 1.39
N ARG A 98 1.37 -10.67 0.96
CA ARG A 98 2.20 -9.85 1.87
C ARG A 98 1.38 -8.77 2.57
N LEU A 99 0.46 -8.15 1.85
CA LEU A 99 -0.44 -7.12 2.36
C LEU A 99 -1.59 -7.66 3.21
N GLY A 100 -1.85 -8.98 3.17
CA GLY A 100 -2.93 -9.62 3.92
C GLY A 100 -4.32 -9.14 3.50
N THR A 101 -4.51 -8.86 2.21
CA THR A 101 -5.78 -8.37 1.65
C THR A 101 -6.13 -9.12 0.36
N ASP A 102 -7.38 -9.03 -0.05
CA ASP A 102 -7.91 -9.66 -1.26
C ASP A 102 -7.94 -8.72 -2.48
N ARG A 103 -7.55 -7.44 -2.30
CA ARG A 103 -7.62 -6.43 -3.37
C ARG A 103 -6.59 -5.31 -3.22
N LEU A 104 -6.22 -4.74 -4.35
CA LEU A 104 -5.61 -3.43 -4.48
C LEU A 104 -6.63 -2.47 -5.08
N ASP A 105 -6.51 -1.19 -4.79
CA ASP A 105 -7.36 -0.14 -5.39
C ASP A 105 -6.73 0.40 -6.67
N CYS A 106 -5.38 0.30 -6.77
CA CYS A 106 -4.64 0.69 -7.96
C CYS A 106 -3.30 -0.08 -8.05
#